data_bbb2b94da894a99230c9b0e9ae6d5a68
#
_entry.id   bbb2b94da894a99230c9b0e9ae6d5a68
#
_cell.length_a   1.000
_cell.length_b   1.000
_cell.length_c   1.000
_cell.angle_alpha   90.00
_cell.angle_beta   90.00
_cell.angle_gamma   90.00
#
_symmetry.space_group_name_H-M   'P 1'
#
loop_
_entity.id
_entity.type
_entity.pdbx_description
1 polymer ?
#
loop_
_entity_poly.entity_id
_entity_poly.type
_entity_poly.pdbx_seq_one_letter_code
_entity_poly.pdbx_strand_id
1 'polypeptide(L)'
;HAGKLIADHCGGCHGGQPVYGAPSTLTGGYDSLIAGAVGQRPVDRIAKALASKQMPPVGTPPVPHQFLDTLTEWASCGMMHPDHSKGLVVDKPVFGAPEQPPADAQSFDLRADKFAVGEKTLDLYQCFTFEVPVEGDRFIRRIEAVIDRKEVVHHVVLLKDPAKSFPLGRKGCKTMPKDSLYLFAWAPGGGAVQFPQGGMRVQKGERYVLQVHYNNGAGLKDVADESGVRLWHGPAEGTEYGMIAPGPMVFEVPAKSTLSASGQCVMQEKVHLIAGMPHMHNLGTQFKAAVVKPDGTRKSVIELSGWSFEMQPFYLLDTWLEPGDRLETTCTWKNPGTEAVQMGEDTSDEMCFLFSFVSPAPKKAYCNDFLIPADADVDYFPGECSGFKPDVKPPRQVSKIEFGAKPTLTGGSLPDGRWELTKATLVLPVFAKGELNGETSQIISRGQAWTSGGKLTLDTAMRLLIEVSNGAGIDTMDQLSRSGSLTPTATPGEATWTPDCGGDTAETLRYGLSGEVLTVELQKKVNQFTLPAVYTFVRK
;
A
#
# COMPACT_ATOMS: atom_id res chain seq x y z
N HIS A 1 -26.13 11.16 4.36
CA HIS A 1 -26.65 12.27 3.52
C HIS A 1 -26.82 11.83 2.07
N ALA A 2 -25.79 11.24 1.44
CA ALA A 2 -25.85 10.73 0.05
C ALA A 2 -26.97 9.70 -0.17
N GLY A 3 -27.15 8.74 0.73
CA GLY A 3 -28.20 7.72 0.62
C GLY A 3 -29.63 8.33 0.62
N LYS A 4 -29.86 9.40 1.39
CA LYS A 4 -31.13 10.12 1.37
C LYS A 4 -31.34 10.83 0.04
N LEU A 5 -30.32 11.48 -0.50
CA LEU A 5 -30.39 12.16 -1.79
C LEU A 5 -30.65 11.17 -2.94
N ILE A 6 -30.01 9.98 -2.91
CA ILE A 6 -30.29 8.92 -3.88
C ILE A 6 -31.74 8.44 -3.79
N ALA A 7 -32.25 8.23 -2.55
CA ALA A 7 -33.64 7.83 -2.37
C ALA A 7 -34.62 8.91 -2.85
N ASP A 8 -34.37 10.18 -2.54
CA ASP A 8 -35.24 11.30 -2.89
C ASP A 8 -35.27 11.58 -4.40
N HIS A 9 -34.13 11.45 -5.09
CA HIS A 9 -34.02 11.81 -6.51
C HIS A 9 -34.05 10.62 -7.48
N CYS A 10 -33.69 9.43 -7.05
CA CYS A 10 -33.63 8.23 -7.87
C CYS A 10 -34.69 7.18 -7.49
N GLY A 11 -35.24 7.28 -6.27
CA GLY A 11 -36.15 6.27 -5.69
C GLY A 11 -37.45 6.09 -6.49
N GLY A 12 -37.93 7.13 -7.16
CA GLY A 12 -39.15 7.04 -7.98
C GLY A 12 -39.03 6.05 -9.15
N CYS A 13 -37.84 5.91 -9.73
CA CYS A 13 -37.58 4.96 -10.83
C CYS A 13 -36.82 3.71 -10.42
N HIS A 14 -35.94 3.84 -9.41
CA HIS A 14 -35.01 2.81 -8.95
C HIS A 14 -35.39 2.21 -7.58
N GLY A 15 -36.59 2.48 -7.08
CA GLY A 15 -37.06 2.00 -5.77
C GLY A 15 -37.49 0.53 -5.77
N GLY A 16 -38.28 0.13 -4.76
CA GLY A 16 -38.69 -1.25 -4.52
C GLY A 16 -39.50 -1.91 -5.66
N GLN A 17 -40.11 -1.09 -6.54
CA GLN A 17 -40.69 -1.55 -7.80
C GLN A 17 -40.11 -0.70 -8.93
N PRO A 18 -39.00 -1.13 -9.54
CA PRO A 18 -38.34 -0.38 -10.60
C PRO A 18 -39.26 -0.21 -11.83
N VAL A 19 -39.25 0.98 -12.41
CA VAL A 19 -39.99 1.28 -13.65
C VAL A 19 -39.02 1.48 -14.80
N TYR A 20 -39.50 1.29 -16.04
CA TYR A 20 -38.73 1.49 -17.27
C TYR A 20 -37.40 0.69 -17.34
N GLY A 21 -37.32 -0.48 -16.69
CA GLY A 21 -36.12 -1.31 -16.70
C GLY A 21 -34.96 -0.79 -15.80
N ALA A 22 -35.27 0.16 -14.93
CA ALA A 22 -34.26 0.70 -14.00
C ALA A 22 -33.75 -0.38 -13.01
N PRO A 23 -32.45 -0.46 -12.71
CA PRO A 23 -31.95 -1.42 -11.72
C PRO A 23 -32.42 -1.05 -10.31
N SER A 24 -32.97 -2.04 -9.59
CA SER A 24 -33.48 -1.87 -8.21
C SER A 24 -32.39 -1.74 -7.15
N THR A 25 -31.14 -2.02 -7.51
CA THR A 25 -30.00 -2.04 -6.57
C THR A 25 -29.55 -0.67 -6.08
N LEU A 26 -30.03 0.43 -6.69
CA LEU A 26 -29.59 1.79 -6.34
C LEU A 26 -30.20 2.33 -5.05
N THR A 27 -31.28 1.72 -4.54
CA THR A 27 -31.96 2.15 -3.30
C THR A 27 -31.84 1.14 -2.17
N GLY A 28 -31.05 0.10 -2.34
CA GLY A 28 -30.89 -1.01 -1.37
C GLY A 28 -30.05 -0.68 -0.13
N GLY A 29 -29.64 0.58 0.06
CA GLY A 29 -28.83 1.03 1.18
C GLY A 29 -27.32 1.04 0.90
N TYR A 30 -26.55 1.37 1.94
CA TYR A 30 -25.09 1.57 1.83
C TYR A 30 -24.36 0.39 1.20
N ASP A 31 -24.53 -0.81 1.75
CA ASP A 31 -23.80 -2.01 1.29
C ASP A 31 -24.07 -2.33 -0.18
N SER A 32 -25.29 -2.09 -0.66
CA SER A 32 -25.63 -2.30 -2.07
C SER A 32 -25.01 -1.24 -2.99
N LEU A 33 -24.82 -0.01 -2.52
CA LEU A 33 -24.24 1.08 -3.29
C LEU A 33 -22.73 0.93 -3.49
N ILE A 34 -22.05 0.30 -2.53
CA ILE A 34 -20.59 0.10 -2.55
C ILE A 34 -20.17 -1.28 -3.05
N ALA A 35 -21.11 -2.20 -3.30
CA ALA A 35 -20.80 -3.56 -3.71
C ALA A 35 -20.13 -3.62 -5.09
N GLY A 36 -19.02 -4.36 -5.20
CA GLY A 36 -18.28 -4.58 -6.44
C GLY A 36 -16.93 -3.88 -6.51
N ALA A 37 -16.25 -4.02 -7.63
CA ALA A 37 -14.95 -3.40 -7.87
C ALA A 37 -15.09 -1.88 -8.05
N VAL A 38 -14.07 -1.12 -7.65
CA VAL A 38 -13.98 0.32 -7.87
C VAL A 38 -14.17 0.65 -9.36
N GLY A 39 -14.94 1.68 -9.66
CA GLY A 39 -15.34 2.03 -11.03
C GLY A 39 -16.53 1.23 -11.59
N GLN A 40 -16.95 0.15 -10.91
CA GLN A 40 -18.10 -0.68 -11.28
C GLN A 40 -19.20 -0.74 -10.22
N ARG A 41 -18.96 -0.16 -9.04
CA ARG A 41 -19.96 -0.10 -7.96
C ARG A 41 -21.20 0.67 -8.41
N PRO A 42 -22.39 0.38 -7.88
CA PRO A 42 -23.60 1.15 -8.20
C PRO A 42 -23.42 2.65 -8.03
N VAL A 43 -22.73 3.12 -7.00
CA VAL A 43 -22.43 4.55 -6.78
C VAL A 43 -21.58 5.14 -7.91
N ASP A 44 -20.56 4.42 -8.39
CA ASP A 44 -19.70 4.88 -9.49
C ASP A 44 -20.51 5.00 -10.78
N ARG A 45 -21.43 4.06 -11.02
CA ARG A 45 -22.35 4.07 -12.17
C ARG A 45 -23.36 5.21 -12.10
N ILE A 46 -23.87 5.55 -10.91
CA ILE A 46 -24.73 6.72 -10.70
C ILE A 46 -23.96 7.99 -11.05
N ALA A 47 -22.78 8.18 -10.47
CA ALA A 47 -21.93 9.35 -10.71
C ALA A 47 -21.62 9.50 -12.22
N LYS A 48 -21.25 8.40 -12.87
CA LYS A 48 -20.99 8.36 -14.32
C LYS A 48 -22.22 8.72 -15.16
N ALA A 49 -23.38 8.16 -14.83
CA ALA A 49 -24.62 8.40 -15.56
C ALA A 49 -25.11 9.86 -15.44
N LEU A 50 -24.91 10.48 -14.26
CA LEU A 50 -25.21 11.88 -14.01
C LEU A 50 -24.23 12.81 -14.74
N ALA A 51 -22.94 12.54 -14.65
CA ALA A 51 -21.89 13.33 -15.30
C ALA A 51 -22.02 13.30 -16.84
N SER A 52 -22.40 12.14 -17.41
CA SER A 52 -22.62 11.97 -18.85
C SER A 52 -24.02 12.41 -19.33
N LYS A 53 -24.86 12.93 -18.43
CA LYS A 53 -26.26 13.34 -18.70
C LYS A 53 -27.14 12.20 -19.26
N GLN A 54 -26.78 10.95 -18.99
CA GLN A 54 -27.62 9.78 -19.28
C GLN A 54 -28.77 9.63 -18.30
N MET A 55 -28.62 10.24 -17.12
CA MET A 55 -29.64 10.33 -16.08
C MET A 55 -29.75 11.78 -15.59
N PRO A 56 -30.91 12.24 -15.20
CA PRO A 56 -32.22 11.59 -15.41
C PRO A 56 -32.61 11.55 -16.91
N PRO A 57 -33.55 10.67 -17.29
CA PRO A 57 -34.02 10.59 -18.69
C PRO A 57 -34.58 11.92 -19.18
N VAL A 58 -34.48 12.16 -20.49
CA VAL A 58 -35.04 13.36 -21.16
C VAL A 58 -36.53 13.50 -20.83
N GLY A 59 -36.93 14.71 -20.40
CA GLY A 59 -38.31 15.01 -20.00
C GLY A 59 -38.60 14.87 -18.50
N THR A 60 -37.63 14.41 -17.68
CA THR A 60 -37.74 14.46 -16.21
C THR A 60 -37.07 15.70 -15.65
N PRO A 61 -37.45 16.18 -14.45
CA PRO A 61 -36.76 17.29 -13.81
C PRO A 61 -35.28 17.01 -13.64
N PRO A 62 -34.40 18.00 -13.89
CA PRO A 62 -32.95 17.81 -13.69
C PRO A 62 -32.64 17.59 -12.20
N VAL A 63 -31.66 16.74 -11.95
CA VAL A 63 -31.11 16.56 -10.59
C VAL A 63 -30.34 17.83 -10.20
N PRO A 64 -30.51 18.35 -8.97
CA PRO A 64 -29.76 19.51 -8.50
C PRO A 64 -28.24 19.29 -8.61
N HIS A 65 -27.48 20.29 -9.04
CA HIS A 65 -26.02 20.24 -9.08
C HIS A 65 -25.41 19.78 -7.77
N GLN A 66 -25.93 20.27 -6.66
CA GLN A 66 -25.51 19.90 -5.32
C GLN A 66 -25.59 18.38 -5.04
N PHE A 67 -26.50 17.67 -5.73
CA PHE A 67 -26.60 16.21 -5.60
C PHE A 67 -25.40 15.50 -6.24
N LEU A 68 -25.00 15.90 -7.45
CA LEU A 68 -23.82 15.36 -8.11
C LEU A 68 -22.54 15.67 -7.33
N ASP A 69 -22.44 16.92 -6.84
CA ASP A 69 -21.30 17.34 -6.01
C ASP A 69 -21.22 16.50 -4.73
N THR A 70 -22.36 16.32 -4.03
CA THR A 70 -22.41 15.49 -2.80
C THR A 70 -22.08 14.03 -3.07
N LEU A 71 -22.54 13.44 -4.19
CA LEU A 71 -22.20 12.06 -4.54
C LEU A 71 -20.73 11.91 -4.90
N THR A 72 -20.21 12.85 -5.68
CA THR A 72 -18.80 12.87 -6.08
C THR A 72 -17.90 13.04 -4.85
N GLU A 73 -18.25 13.96 -3.98
CA GLU A 73 -17.56 14.20 -2.71
C GLU A 73 -17.63 12.95 -1.80
N TRP A 74 -18.81 12.36 -1.66
CA TRP A 74 -18.99 11.15 -0.86
C TRP A 74 -18.21 9.95 -1.44
N ALA A 75 -18.22 9.77 -2.75
CA ALA A 75 -17.43 8.72 -3.43
C ALA A 75 -15.93 8.97 -3.30
N SER A 76 -15.47 10.23 -3.42
CA SER A 76 -14.07 10.63 -3.25
C SER A 76 -13.60 10.57 -1.79
N CYS A 77 -14.51 10.74 -0.83
CA CYS A 77 -14.24 10.58 0.60
C CYS A 77 -14.34 9.13 1.09
N GLY A 78 -14.21 8.15 0.19
CA GLY A 78 -14.21 6.73 0.54
C GLY A 78 -15.56 6.18 0.94
N MET A 79 -16.66 6.88 0.62
CA MET A 79 -18.04 6.43 0.87
C MET A 79 -18.29 5.99 2.32
N MET A 80 -17.89 6.84 3.27
CA MET A 80 -18.03 6.54 4.69
C MET A 80 -19.46 6.09 5.03
N HIS A 81 -19.55 4.99 5.78
CA HIS A 81 -20.83 4.47 6.27
C HIS A 81 -21.52 5.50 7.16
N PRO A 82 -22.85 5.71 7.03
CA PRO A 82 -23.59 6.61 7.92
C PRO A 82 -23.53 6.19 9.40
N ASP A 83 -23.34 4.92 9.67
CA ASP A 83 -22.95 4.40 10.98
C ASP A 83 -21.42 4.44 11.08
N HIS A 84 -20.88 5.44 11.74
CA HIS A 84 -19.45 5.65 11.94
C HIS A 84 -18.74 4.49 12.64
N SER A 85 -19.47 3.53 13.22
CA SER A 85 -18.89 2.31 13.79
C SER A 85 -18.35 1.33 12.74
N LYS A 86 -18.77 1.48 11.46
CA LYS A 86 -18.34 0.65 10.32
C LYS A 86 -17.43 1.38 9.35
N GLY A 87 -17.09 2.64 9.62
CA GLY A 87 -16.20 3.45 8.78
C GLY A 87 -14.78 3.50 9.29
N LEU A 88 -13.98 4.33 8.63
CA LEU A 88 -12.59 4.61 8.98
C LEU A 88 -12.52 5.14 10.42
N VAL A 89 -12.20 4.30 11.39
CA VAL A 89 -12.03 4.72 12.78
C VAL A 89 -10.61 5.25 12.93
N VAL A 90 -10.47 6.56 12.93
CA VAL A 90 -9.21 7.25 13.23
C VAL A 90 -9.45 8.06 14.50
N ASP A 91 -8.68 7.78 15.54
CA ASP A 91 -8.74 8.50 16.83
C ASP A 91 -7.92 9.80 16.82
N LYS A 92 -7.46 10.25 15.64
CA LYS A 92 -6.62 11.41 15.46
C LYS A 92 -7.32 12.50 14.65
N PRO A 93 -7.18 13.78 15.06
CA PRO A 93 -7.69 14.89 14.28
C PRO A 93 -6.90 15.04 12.97
N VAL A 94 -7.59 15.50 11.93
CA VAL A 94 -6.95 15.86 10.67
C VAL A 94 -5.99 17.04 10.91
N PHE A 95 -4.77 16.91 10.39
CA PHE A 95 -3.79 17.99 10.39
C PHE A 95 -4.07 18.90 9.19
N GLY A 96 -4.84 19.95 9.43
CA GLY A 96 -5.23 20.92 8.42
C GLY A 96 -4.60 22.29 8.66
N ALA A 97 -4.76 23.15 7.68
CA ALA A 97 -4.39 24.56 7.78
C ALA A 97 -5.59 25.40 8.23
N PRO A 98 -5.36 26.53 8.94
CA PRO A 98 -6.37 27.57 9.12
C PRO A 98 -6.93 28.02 7.77
N GLU A 99 -8.13 28.57 7.77
CA GLU A 99 -8.78 29.06 6.55
C GLU A 99 -7.95 30.14 5.86
N GLN A 100 -7.32 31.02 6.64
CA GLN A 100 -6.47 32.09 6.15
C GLN A 100 -4.98 31.69 6.17
N PRO A 101 -4.22 31.98 5.09
CA PRO A 101 -2.77 31.80 5.07
C PRO A 101 -2.07 32.77 6.03
N PRO A 102 -0.79 32.55 6.38
CA PRO A 102 -0.02 33.50 7.18
C PRO A 102 -0.01 34.88 6.56
N ALA A 103 -0.34 35.92 7.33
CA ALA A 103 -0.58 37.28 6.84
C ALA A 103 0.66 37.92 6.18
N ASP A 104 1.87 37.51 6.58
CA ASP A 104 3.16 38.01 6.08
C ASP A 104 3.79 37.13 4.97
N ALA A 105 3.07 36.08 4.53
CA ALA A 105 3.56 35.16 3.53
C ALA A 105 3.26 35.64 2.11
N GLN A 106 4.25 35.48 1.25
CA GLN A 106 4.10 35.58 -0.21
C GLN A 106 3.76 34.19 -0.77
N SER A 107 3.12 34.13 -1.93
CA SER A 107 2.78 32.86 -2.54
C SER A 107 3.20 32.77 -4.00
N PHE A 108 3.43 31.56 -4.46
CA PHE A 108 3.56 31.22 -5.88
C PHE A 108 2.87 29.89 -6.16
N ASP A 109 2.46 29.70 -7.41
CA ASP A 109 1.82 28.49 -7.89
C ASP A 109 2.78 27.67 -8.77
N LEU A 110 2.77 26.35 -8.60
CA LEU A 110 3.36 25.38 -9.51
C LEU A 110 2.22 24.57 -10.09
N ARG A 111 1.97 24.69 -11.40
CA ARG A 111 0.76 24.15 -12.02
C ARG A 111 1.07 23.44 -13.34
N ALA A 112 0.22 22.47 -13.69
CA ALA A 112 0.21 21.86 -15.01
C ALA A 112 -0.03 22.91 -16.12
N ASP A 113 0.50 22.67 -17.30
CA ASP A 113 0.49 23.60 -18.44
C ASP A 113 -0.68 23.32 -19.41
N LYS A 114 -1.93 23.35 -18.95
CA LYS A 114 -3.11 22.98 -19.75
C LYS A 114 -2.99 21.57 -20.36
N PHE A 115 -2.66 20.60 -19.52
CA PHE A 115 -2.47 19.24 -19.96
C PHE A 115 -3.78 18.62 -20.46
N ALA A 116 -3.80 18.18 -21.73
CA ALA A 116 -4.95 17.51 -22.30
C ALA A 116 -5.02 16.04 -21.82
N VAL A 117 -6.07 15.69 -21.08
CA VAL A 117 -6.33 14.34 -20.57
C VAL A 117 -7.18 13.57 -21.56
N GLY A 118 -6.66 12.49 -22.12
CA GLY A 118 -7.37 11.68 -23.13
C GLY A 118 -8.62 11.00 -22.59
N GLU A 119 -9.61 10.79 -23.45
CA GLU A 119 -10.89 10.13 -23.12
C GLU A 119 -10.71 8.71 -22.54
N LYS A 120 -9.64 8.01 -22.92
CA LYS A 120 -9.35 6.63 -22.49
C LYS A 120 -8.23 6.53 -21.45
N THR A 121 -7.85 7.65 -20.85
CA THR A 121 -6.80 7.68 -19.83
C THR A 121 -7.32 7.06 -18.54
N LEU A 122 -6.79 5.90 -18.16
CA LEU A 122 -7.16 5.21 -16.91
C LEU A 122 -6.08 5.35 -15.83
N ASP A 123 -4.81 5.49 -16.23
CA ASP A 123 -3.67 5.54 -15.31
C ASP A 123 -2.50 6.25 -15.99
N LEU A 124 -2.39 7.56 -15.78
CA LEU A 124 -1.37 8.38 -16.42
C LEU A 124 -0.68 9.30 -15.42
N TYR A 125 0.63 9.13 -15.30
CA TYR A 125 1.50 9.99 -14.50
C TYR A 125 2.21 11.00 -15.37
N GLN A 126 2.03 12.27 -15.04
CA GLN A 126 2.64 13.39 -15.73
C GLN A 126 3.40 14.27 -14.74
N CYS A 127 4.68 14.50 -14.99
CA CYS A 127 5.50 15.40 -14.20
C CYS A 127 5.69 16.75 -14.86
N PHE A 128 5.61 17.81 -14.05
CA PHE A 128 5.89 19.19 -14.41
C PHE A 128 7.02 19.69 -13.51
N THR A 129 8.14 20.06 -14.11
CA THR A 129 9.36 20.41 -13.38
C THR A 129 9.58 21.92 -13.45
N PHE A 130 9.82 22.52 -12.31
CA PHE A 130 9.97 23.97 -12.14
C PHE A 130 11.28 24.32 -11.43
N GLU A 131 11.84 25.46 -11.74
CA GLU A 131 12.77 26.16 -10.85
C GLU A 131 11.94 27.08 -9.95
N VAL A 132 12.15 26.99 -8.62
CA VAL A 132 11.32 27.73 -7.67
C VAL A 132 11.60 29.24 -7.74
N PRO A 133 10.57 30.10 -7.81
CA PRO A 133 10.71 31.55 -8.02
C PRO A 133 10.91 32.30 -6.69
N VAL A 134 11.85 31.84 -5.85
CA VAL A 134 12.15 32.49 -4.58
C VAL A 134 13.53 33.17 -4.62
N GLU A 135 13.68 34.26 -3.89
CA GLU A 135 14.95 34.94 -3.69
C GLU A 135 15.52 34.62 -2.30
N GLY A 136 16.77 34.17 -2.29
CA GLY A 136 17.48 33.81 -1.06
C GLY A 136 17.00 32.53 -0.41
N ASP A 137 17.08 32.48 0.90
CA ASP A 137 16.71 31.38 1.77
C ASP A 137 15.35 31.67 2.41
N ARG A 138 14.38 30.82 2.22
CA ARG A 138 13.00 30.98 2.66
C ARG A 138 12.47 29.71 3.31
N PHE A 139 11.37 29.84 4.06
CA PHE A 139 10.56 28.70 4.50
C PHE A 139 9.21 28.69 3.79
N ILE A 140 8.85 27.52 3.24
CA ILE A 140 7.47 27.23 2.83
C ILE A 140 6.69 26.98 4.11
N ARG A 141 5.74 27.87 4.42
CA ARG A 141 4.94 27.84 5.66
C ARG A 141 3.59 27.15 5.50
N ARG A 142 3.08 27.15 4.26
CA ARG A 142 1.80 26.52 3.92
C ARG A 142 1.87 25.95 2.50
N ILE A 143 1.25 24.81 2.31
CA ILE A 143 1.08 24.14 1.01
C ILE A 143 -0.40 23.80 0.84
N GLU A 144 -0.94 24.09 -0.33
CA GLU A 144 -2.32 23.81 -0.68
C GLU A 144 -2.40 23.23 -2.10
N ALA A 145 -3.16 22.16 -2.29
CA ALA A 145 -3.47 21.67 -3.61
C ALA A 145 -4.48 22.61 -4.29
N VAL A 146 -4.23 22.95 -5.53
CA VAL A 146 -5.12 23.76 -6.38
C VAL A 146 -5.58 22.86 -7.52
N ILE A 147 -6.70 22.21 -7.32
CA ILE A 147 -7.23 21.21 -8.25
C ILE A 147 -8.24 21.87 -9.19
N ASP A 148 -7.92 21.87 -10.48
CA ASP A 148 -8.76 22.44 -11.55
C ASP A 148 -9.82 21.42 -11.98
N ARG A 149 -9.42 20.18 -12.31
CA ARG A 149 -10.30 19.14 -12.86
C ARG A 149 -10.39 17.94 -11.90
N LYS A 150 -11.17 18.10 -10.83
CA LYS A 150 -11.37 17.06 -9.79
C LYS A 150 -11.86 15.72 -10.35
N GLU A 151 -12.54 15.75 -11.48
CA GLU A 151 -13.10 14.58 -12.15
C GLU A 151 -12.07 13.69 -12.85
N VAL A 152 -10.85 14.19 -13.06
CA VAL A 152 -9.77 13.44 -13.73
C VAL A 152 -8.44 13.48 -12.97
N VAL A 153 -8.28 14.34 -11.98
CA VAL A 153 -7.08 14.37 -11.13
C VAL A 153 -7.29 13.48 -9.92
N HIS A 154 -6.55 12.37 -9.87
CA HIS A 154 -6.66 11.40 -8.79
C HIS A 154 -5.82 11.81 -7.58
N HIS A 155 -4.54 12.16 -7.77
CA HIS A 155 -3.68 12.73 -6.73
C HIS A 155 -2.59 13.63 -7.32
N VAL A 156 -1.97 14.38 -6.44
CA VAL A 156 -0.85 15.28 -6.74
C VAL A 156 0.25 15.03 -5.72
N VAL A 157 1.50 14.89 -6.19
CA VAL A 157 2.69 14.79 -5.34
C VAL A 157 3.66 15.90 -5.69
N LEU A 158 4.15 16.61 -4.69
CA LEU A 158 5.21 17.62 -4.84
C LEU A 158 6.52 17.09 -4.29
N LEU A 159 7.55 17.10 -5.12
CA LEU A 159 8.88 16.60 -4.81
C LEU A 159 9.92 17.71 -4.99
N LYS A 160 10.96 17.68 -4.17
CA LYS A 160 12.21 18.40 -4.42
C LYS A 160 13.16 17.47 -5.17
N ASP A 161 13.79 17.94 -6.24
CA ASP A 161 14.77 17.21 -7.05
C ASP A 161 16.17 17.81 -6.86
N PRO A 162 16.90 17.44 -5.79
CA PRO A 162 18.22 17.99 -5.50
C PRO A 162 19.26 17.65 -6.57
N ALA A 163 19.13 16.48 -7.18
CA ALA A 163 20.03 16.00 -8.24
C ALA A 163 19.75 16.66 -9.60
N LYS A 164 18.68 17.43 -9.72
CA LYS A 164 18.20 18.02 -10.98
C LYS A 164 18.10 16.99 -12.10
N SER A 165 17.64 15.79 -11.75
CA SER A 165 17.57 14.62 -12.63
C SER A 165 16.46 14.72 -13.67
N PHE A 166 15.44 15.55 -13.42
CA PHE A 166 14.37 15.82 -14.37
C PHE A 166 14.62 17.18 -15.09
N PRO A 167 14.44 17.25 -16.41
CA PRO A 167 14.52 18.50 -17.15
C PRO A 167 13.38 19.44 -16.77
N LEU A 168 13.57 20.74 -16.90
CA LEU A 168 12.48 21.72 -16.75
C LEU A 168 11.39 21.49 -17.78
N GLY A 169 10.15 21.77 -17.39
CA GLY A 169 8.96 21.58 -18.21
C GLY A 169 8.29 20.22 -17.97
N ARG A 170 7.54 19.76 -18.96
CA ARG A 170 6.69 18.57 -18.86
C ARG A 170 7.38 17.30 -19.33
N LYS A 171 7.13 16.20 -18.62
CA LYS A 171 7.63 14.86 -18.95
C LYS A 171 6.66 13.81 -18.43
N GLY A 172 6.39 12.73 -19.20
CA GLY A 172 5.77 11.53 -18.66
C GLY A 172 6.66 10.90 -17.59
N CYS A 173 6.10 10.52 -16.47
CA CYS A 173 6.88 9.99 -15.36
C CYS A 173 6.15 8.88 -14.61
N LYS A 174 6.66 7.65 -14.73
CA LYS A 174 6.30 6.53 -13.86
C LYS A 174 7.24 6.39 -12.67
N THR A 175 8.41 7.01 -12.73
CA THR A 175 9.43 6.95 -11.67
C THR A 175 9.73 8.32 -11.13
N MET A 176 10.01 8.40 -9.83
CA MET A 176 10.37 9.64 -9.16
C MET A 176 11.78 10.11 -9.53
N PRO A 177 12.10 11.42 -9.41
CA PRO A 177 13.45 11.92 -9.57
C PRO A 177 14.42 11.22 -8.62
N LYS A 178 15.65 11.01 -9.09
CA LYS A 178 16.69 10.40 -8.24
C LYS A 178 16.95 11.24 -7.00
N ASP A 179 17.05 10.58 -5.85
CA ASP A 179 17.30 11.21 -4.55
C ASP A 179 16.27 12.30 -4.17
N SER A 180 15.05 12.19 -4.72
CA SER A 180 13.98 13.17 -4.46
C SER A 180 13.54 13.16 -3.00
N LEU A 181 13.12 14.36 -2.54
CA LEU A 181 12.52 14.54 -1.21
C LEU A 181 11.05 14.88 -1.36
N TYR A 182 10.20 14.15 -0.65
CA TYR A 182 8.76 14.46 -0.61
C TYR A 182 8.54 15.78 0.14
N LEU A 183 7.73 16.67 -0.42
CA LEU A 183 7.33 17.92 0.20
C LEU A 183 5.85 17.92 0.57
N PHE A 184 5.01 17.34 -0.28
CA PHE A 184 3.56 17.33 -0.08
C PHE A 184 2.92 16.27 -0.98
N ALA A 185 1.84 15.70 -0.52
CA ALA A 185 0.94 14.90 -1.33
C ALA A 185 -0.50 15.32 -1.05
N TRP A 186 -1.32 15.27 -2.08
CA TRP A 186 -2.76 15.48 -1.99
C TRP A 186 -3.49 14.35 -2.71
N ALA A 187 -4.52 13.83 -2.06
CA ALA A 187 -5.54 12.97 -2.64
C ALA A 187 -6.92 13.53 -2.27
N PRO A 188 -8.02 13.10 -2.88
CA PRO A 188 -9.37 13.52 -2.51
C PRO A 188 -9.60 13.43 -0.99
N GLY A 189 -10.27 14.43 -0.43
CA GLY A 189 -10.40 14.59 1.03
C GLY A 189 -9.21 15.26 1.73
N GLY A 190 -8.06 15.40 1.08
CA GLY A 190 -6.90 16.11 1.60
C GLY A 190 -7.10 17.63 1.61
N GLY A 191 -6.62 18.29 2.67
CA GLY A 191 -6.65 19.74 2.84
C GLY A 191 -5.29 20.41 2.68
N ALA A 192 -5.27 21.73 2.85
CA ALA A 192 -4.02 22.47 2.97
C ALA A 192 -3.29 22.09 4.26
N VAL A 193 -1.95 22.15 4.20
CA VAL A 193 -1.07 21.93 5.36
C VAL A 193 -0.39 23.22 5.72
N GLN A 194 -0.37 23.58 7.00
CA GLN A 194 0.34 24.75 7.51
C GLN A 194 1.21 24.39 8.69
N PHE A 195 2.50 24.73 8.60
CA PHE A 195 3.46 24.44 9.66
C PHE A 195 3.37 25.46 10.80
N PRO A 196 3.31 25.01 12.05
CA PRO A 196 3.34 25.91 13.18
C PRO A 196 4.77 26.46 13.38
N GLN A 197 4.90 27.80 13.48
CA GLN A 197 6.17 28.47 13.83
C GLN A 197 7.40 28.06 13.00
N GLY A 198 7.24 27.96 11.67
CA GLY A 198 8.37 27.59 10.82
C GLY A 198 7.93 27.16 9.42
N GLY A 199 8.69 26.27 8.80
CA GLY A 199 8.38 25.77 7.47
C GLY A 199 9.43 24.82 6.91
N MET A 200 9.22 24.39 5.69
CA MET A 200 10.20 23.60 4.93
C MET A 200 11.12 24.54 4.17
N ARG A 201 12.42 24.29 4.26
CA ARG A 201 13.43 25.16 3.61
C ARG A 201 13.33 25.08 2.09
N VAL A 202 13.31 26.26 1.48
CA VAL A 202 13.38 26.46 0.03
C VAL A 202 14.40 27.54 -0.30
N GLN A 203 15.19 27.31 -1.35
CA GLN A 203 16.26 28.21 -1.78
C GLN A 203 16.17 28.52 -3.27
N LYS A 204 16.71 29.66 -3.66
CA LYS A 204 16.83 30.06 -5.08
C LYS A 204 17.54 28.97 -5.89
N GLY A 205 16.99 28.67 -7.07
CA GLY A 205 17.56 27.70 -8.01
C GLY A 205 17.30 26.23 -7.66
N GLU A 206 16.53 25.95 -6.60
CA GLU A 206 16.05 24.59 -6.35
C GLU A 206 15.06 24.17 -7.43
N ARG A 207 15.02 22.85 -7.67
CA ARG A 207 14.10 22.25 -8.64
C ARG A 207 13.03 21.46 -7.93
N TYR A 208 11.77 21.75 -8.28
CA TYR A 208 10.60 21.04 -7.78
C TYR A 208 9.92 20.32 -8.92
N VAL A 209 9.40 19.14 -8.63
CA VAL A 209 8.65 18.29 -9.55
C VAL A 209 7.26 18.09 -8.98
N LEU A 210 6.28 18.52 -9.75
CA LEU A 210 4.87 18.26 -9.50
C LEU A 210 4.48 17.04 -10.33
N GLN A 211 4.20 15.91 -9.69
CA GLN A 211 3.60 14.77 -10.33
C GLN A 211 2.08 14.86 -10.19
N VAL A 212 1.37 14.75 -11.30
CA VAL A 212 -0.08 14.67 -11.32
C VAL A 212 -0.48 13.31 -11.89
N HIS A 213 -1.28 12.58 -11.14
CA HIS A 213 -1.86 11.32 -11.57
C HIS A 213 -3.26 11.56 -12.12
N TYR A 214 -3.46 11.22 -13.39
CA TYR A 214 -4.72 11.38 -14.09
C TYR A 214 -5.43 10.04 -14.26
N ASN A 215 -6.71 10.04 -13.95
CA ASN A 215 -7.63 8.94 -14.22
C ASN A 215 -8.93 9.50 -14.82
N ASN A 216 -9.15 9.23 -16.10
CA ASN A 216 -10.39 9.61 -16.82
C ASN A 216 -11.29 8.40 -17.04
N GLY A 217 -11.55 7.64 -15.97
CA GLY A 217 -12.44 6.47 -16.02
C GLY A 217 -13.88 6.78 -16.44
N ALA A 218 -14.28 8.04 -16.34
CA ALA A 218 -15.58 8.52 -16.83
C ALA A 218 -15.62 8.72 -18.36
N GLY A 219 -14.48 8.70 -19.05
CA GLY A 219 -14.39 8.89 -20.50
C GLY A 219 -14.81 10.29 -20.94
N LEU A 220 -14.47 11.32 -20.15
CA LEU A 220 -14.77 12.72 -20.46
C LEU A 220 -13.94 13.17 -21.67
N LYS A 221 -14.58 13.92 -22.58
CA LYS A 221 -13.94 14.46 -23.78
C LYS A 221 -13.49 15.89 -23.57
N ASP A 222 -12.48 16.29 -24.34
CA ASP A 222 -11.99 17.67 -24.39
C ASP A 222 -11.62 18.24 -23.01
N VAL A 223 -11.07 17.37 -22.13
CA VAL A 223 -10.60 17.76 -20.79
C VAL A 223 -9.19 18.27 -20.87
N ALA A 224 -8.96 19.48 -20.36
CA ALA A 224 -7.64 20.00 -20.11
C ALA A 224 -7.54 20.42 -18.65
N ASP A 225 -6.40 20.14 -18.01
CA ASP A 225 -6.15 20.36 -16.59
C ASP A 225 -4.99 21.31 -16.35
N GLU A 226 -5.17 22.20 -15.37
CA GLU A 226 -4.16 23.12 -14.85
C GLU A 226 -3.97 22.95 -13.33
N SER A 227 -4.19 21.74 -12.82
CA SER A 227 -4.01 21.43 -11.39
C SER A 227 -2.57 21.59 -10.94
N GLY A 228 -2.38 21.82 -9.65
CA GLY A 228 -1.08 21.97 -9.06
C GLY A 228 -1.13 22.26 -7.57
N VAL A 229 -0.14 23.02 -7.12
CA VAL A 229 -0.01 23.43 -5.72
C VAL A 229 0.26 24.91 -5.61
N ARG A 230 -0.24 25.51 -4.53
CA ARG A 230 0.12 26.87 -4.10
C ARG A 230 0.97 26.78 -2.85
N LEU A 231 2.09 27.48 -2.85
CA LEU A 231 3.04 27.50 -1.76
C LEU A 231 3.15 28.91 -1.20
N TRP A 232 2.95 29.07 0.11
CA TRP A 232 3.18 30.33 0.82
C TRP A 232 4.51 30.26 1.52
N HIS A 233 5.35 31.27 1.33
CA HIS A 233 6.68 31.34 1.88
C HIS A 233 6.96 32.66 2.58
N GLY A 234 7.91 32.65 3.50
CA GLY A 234 8.38 33.79 4.26
C GLY A 234 9.85 33.65 4.64
N PRO A 235 10.37 34.54 5.51
CA PRO A 235 11.72 34.39 6.05
C PRO A 235 11.96 33.00 6.62
N ALA A 236 13.21 32.50 6.49
CA ALA A 236 13.64 31.21 7.04
C ALA A 236 13.87 31.34 8.56
N GLU A 237 12.80 31.48 9.31
CA GLU A 237 12.80 31.69 10.76
C GLU A 237 11.94 30.62 11.46
N GLY A 238 12.37 30.24 12.67
CA GLY A 238 11.67 29.24 13.46
C GLY A 238 12.09 27.81 13.18
N THR A 239 11.16 26.87 13.29
CA THR A 239 11.40 25.44 13.18
C THR A 239 11.49 25.00 11.72
N GLU A 240 12.56 24.30 11.38
CA GLU A 240 12.69 23.67 10.05
C GLU A 240 12.04 22.29 10.06
N TYR A 241 11.14 22.06 9.11
CA TYR A 241 10.43 20.79 8.91
C TYR A 241 10.91 20.09 7.66
N GLY A 242 10.81 18.78 7.67
CA GLY A 242 10.98 17.92 6.51
C GLY A 242 9.99 16.76 6.53
N MET A 243 10.17 15.84 5.63
CA MET A 243 9.31 14.65 5.54
C MET A 243 10.13 13.37 5.55
N ILE A 244 9.65 12.38 6.29
CA ILE A 244 10.11 10.98 6.21
C ILE A 244 8.95 10.09 5.78
N ALA A 245 9.28 8.96 5.17
CA ALA A 245 8.29 7.98 4.69
C ALA A 245 8.71 6.56 5.10
N PRO A 246 8.52 6.16 6.38
CA PRO A 246 8.73 4.77 6.78
C PRO A 246 7.70 3.85 6.14
N GLY A 247 8.19 2.71 5.66
CA GLY A 247 7.35 1.67 5.06
C GLY A 247 8.19 0.56 4.44
N PRO A 248 7.62 -0.63 4.19
CA PRO A 248 8.30 -1.71 3.50
C PRO A 248 8.52 -1.33 2.03
N MET A 249 9.75 -1.50 1.56
CA MET A 249 10.13 -1.20 0.17
C MET A 249 10.06 -2.41 -0.76
N VAL A 250 9.82 -3.59 -0.20
CA VAL A 250 9.77 -4.84 -0.97
C VAL A 250 8.74 -5.77 -0.35
N PHE A 251 7.66 -6.01 -1.07
CA PHE A 251 6.65 -7.02 -0.73
C PHE A 251 5.86 -7.43 -1.98
N GLU A 252 5.19 -8.54 -1.89
CA GLU A 252 4.27 -9.05 -2.91
C GLU A 252 3.04 -9.64 -2.21
N VAL A 253 1.86 -9.16 -2.54
CA VAL A 253 0.58 -9.66 -2.00
C VAL A 253 0.12 -10.81 -2.90
N PRO A 254 0.21 -12.07 -2.46
CA PRO A 254 -0.15 -13.20 -3.30
C PRO A 254 -1.62 -13.19 -3.70
N ALA A 255 -1.95 -13.86 -4.82
CA ALA A 255 -3.33 -14.04 -5.27
C ALA A 255 -4.18 -14.73 -4.19
N LYS A 256 -5.43 -14.31 -4.04
CA LYS A 256 -6.43 -14.90 -3.12
C LYS A 256 -5.96 -14.99 -1.66
N SER A 257 -5.14 -14.03 -1.23
CA SER A 257 -4.55 -14.04 0.11
C SER A 257 -4.68 -12.71 0.84
N THR A 258 -4.41 -12.75 2.15
CA THR A 258 -4.21 -11.58 3.00
C THR A 258 -2.74 -11.56 3.40
N LEU A 259 -2.11 -10.38 3.32
CA LEU A 259 -0.72 -10.17 3.69
C LEU A 259 -0.62 -8.96 4.62
N SER A 260 0.29 -9.03 5.60
CA SER A 260 0.74 -7.86 6.36
C SER A 260 2.26 -7.72 6.22
N ALA A 261 2.73 -6.52 5.91
CA ALA A 261 4.15 -6.21 5.87
C ALA A 261 4.45 -4.92 6.65
N SER A 262 5.66 -4.85 7.19
CA SER A 262 6.11 -3.72 8.02
C SER A 262 7.42 -3.15 7.51
N GLY A 263 7.57 -1.82 7.65
CA GLY A 263 8.82 -1.12 7.49
C GLY A 263 9.05 -0.17 8.68
N GLN A 264 10.28 0.23 8.90
CA GLN A 264 10.62 1.04 10.07
C GLN A 264 11.73 2.05 9.80
N CYS A 265 11.75 3.07 10.63
CA CYS A 265 12.77 4.11 10.70
C CYS A 265 13.40 4.12 12.09
N VAL A 266 14.71 4.01 12.21
CA VAL A 266 15.41 4.22 13.48
C VAL A 266 15.82 5.68 13.61
N MET A 267 15.39 6.33 14.68
CA MET A 267 15.75 7.71 14.94
C MET A 267 17.19 7.81 15.41
N GLN A 268 18.00 8.59 14.69
CA GLN A 268 19.39 8.87 15.05
C GLN A 268 19.53 10.08 15.97
N GLU A 269 18.51 10.91 16.01
CA GLU A 269 18.42 12.10 16.85
C GLU A 269 16.98 12.24 17.38
N LYS A 270 16.77 13.19 18.28
CA LYS A 270 15.43 13.48 18.80
C LYS A 270 14.59 14.13 17.70
N VAL A 271 13.45 13.53 17.40
CA VAL A 271 12.54 13.94 16.31
C VAL A 271 11.13 14.21 16.85
N HIS A 272 10.55 15.32 16.46
CA HIS A 272 9.14 15.61 16.65
C HIS A 272 8.35 15.18 15.41
N LEU A 273 7.55 14.15 15.54
CA LEU A 273 6.61 13.68 14.53
C LEU A 273 5.31 14.48 14.67
N ILE A 274 5.07 15.40 13.75
CA ILE A 274 3.97 16.36 13.86
C ILE A 274 2.71 15.80 13.26
N ALA A 275 2.79 15.34 12.03
CA ALA A 275 1.64 14.81 11.29
C ALA A 275 2.07 13.68 10.38
N GLY A 276 1.13 12.81 10.02
CA GLY A 276 1.37 11.71 9.10
C GLY A 276 0.16 11.41 8.24
N MET A 277 0.42 11.09 6.98
CA MET A 277 -0.55 10.62 6.01
C MET A 277 -0.28 9.14 5.74
N PRO A 278 -1.15 8.23 6.22
CA PRO A 278 -1.12 6.83 5.83
C PRO A 278 -1.36 6.70 4.32
N HIS A 279 -0.56 5.84 3.67
CA HIS A 279 -0.67 5.62 2.23
C HIS A 279 -0.59 4.13 1.89
N MET A 280 -1.59 3.64 1.21
CA MET A 280 -1.68 2.33 0.55
C MET A 280 -2.48 2.51 -0.74
N HIS A 281 -2.54 1.46 -1.58
CA HIS A 281 -3.44 1.45 -2.73
C HIS A 281 -4.73 0.66 -2.46
N ASN A 282 -5.32 0.06 -3.49
CA ASN A 282 -6.69 -0.46 -3.48
C ASN A 282 -6.92 -1.75 -2.67
N LEU A 283 -5.89 -2.59 -2.50
CA LEU A 283 -6.02 -3.86 -1.77
C LEU A 283 -5.89 -3.67 -0.25
N GLY A 284 -5.51 -2.46 0.19
CA GLY A 284 -5.36 -2.14 1.59
C GLY A 284 -6.62 -2.41 2.41
N THR A 285 -6.45 -2.92 3.63
CA THR A 285 -7.55 -3.15 4.58
C THR A 285 -7.30 -2.55 5.94
N GLN A 286 -6.04 -2.52 6.38
CA GLN A 286 -5.65 -1.93 7.66
C GLN A 286 -4.30 -1.22 7.54
N PHE A 287 -4.16 -0.13 8.28
CA PHE A 287 -2.90 0.60 8.41
C PHE A 287 -2.61 0.84 9.88
N LYS A 288 -1.37 0.59 10.31
CA LYS A 288 -0.91 0.87 11.67
C LYS A 288 0.46 1.52 11.65
N ALA A 289 0.67 2.48 12.52
CA ALA A 289 2.00 2.97 12.84
C ALA A 289 2.20 3.06 14.35
N ALA A 290 3.39 2.72 14.81
CA ALA A 290 3.75 2.71 16.22
C ALA A 290 5.17 3.21 16.44
N VAL A 291 5.40 3.89 17.56
CA VAL A 291 6.73 4.09 18.10
C VAL A 291 7.11 2.86 18.91
N VAL A 292 8.24 2.26 18.59
CA VAL A 292 8.80 1.11 19.27
C VAL A 292 10.09 1.54 19.96
N LYS A 293 10.14 1.44 21.29
CA LYS A 293 11.31 1.77 22.09
C LYS A 293 12.40 0.71 21.96
N PRO A 294 13.66 1.02 22.29
CA PRO A 294 14.75 0.02 22.29
C PRO A 294 14.47 -1.20 23.19
N ASP A 295 13.67 -1.05 24.23
CA ASP A 295 13.27 -2.14 25.13
C ASP A 295 12.10 -2.99 24.60
N GLY A 296 11.60 -2.68 23.40
CA GLY A 296 10.45 -3.36 22.75
C GLY A 296 9.07 -2.77 23.12
N THR A 297 9.01 -1.82 24.04
CA THR A 297 7.74 -1.15 24.37
C THR A 297 7.16 -0.45 23.14
N ARG A 298 5.86 -0.66 22.87
CA ARG A 298 5.16 -0.14 21.70
C ARG A 298 4.11 0.87 22.12
N LYS A 299 4.07 2.01 21.41
CA LYS A 299 3.03 3.02 21.53
C LYS A 299 2.40 3.25 20.16
N SER A 300 1.11 2.96 20.01
CA SER A 300 0.37 3.27 18.79
C SER A 300 0.43 4.77 18.49
N VAL A 301 0.72 5.11 17.25
CA VAL A 301 0.74 6.48 16.73
C VAL A 301 -0.52 6.73 15.93
N ILE A 302 -0.89 5.80 15.05
CA ILE A 302 -2.14 5.83 14.27
C ILE A 302 -2.55 4.39 13.95
N GLU A 303 -3.84 4.14 13.99
CA GLU A 303 -4.44 2.87 13.60
C GLU A 303 -5.71 3.12 12.79
N LEU A 304 -5.78 2.52 11.61
CA LEU A 304 -6.93 2.52 10.73
C LEU A 304 -7.41 1.08 10.60
N SER A 305 -8.61 0.78 11.09
CA SER A 305 -9.22 -0.54 10.99
C SER A 305 -10.01 -0.74 9.70
N GLY A 306 -10.21 0.31 8.92
CA GLY A 306 -10.78 0.29 7.58
C GLY A 306 -9.96 1.22 6.69
N TRP A 307 -9.50 0.70 5.54
CA TRP A 307 -8.74 1.50 4.59
C TRP A 307 -9.64 2.04 3.48
N SER A 308 -9.39 3.27 3.06
CA SER A 308 -9.97 3.87 1.86
C SER A 308 -8.87 4.52 1.03
N PHE A 309 -8.69 4.01 -0.19
CA PHE A 309 -7.76 4.60 -1.15
C PHE A 309 -8.13 6.03 -1.54
N GLU A 310 -9.42 6.35 -1.49
CA GLU A 310 -9.97 7.64 -1.87
C GLU A 310 -9.87 8.71 -0.77
N MET A 311 -9.45 8.33 0.46
CA MET A 311 -9.39 9.28 1.58
C MET A 311 -8.09 9.12 2.37
N GLN A 312 -7.14 10.00 2.10
CA GLN A 312 -5.80 9.94 2.66
C GLN A 312 -5.35 11.31 3.21
N PRO A 313 -6.01 11.83 4.26
CA PRO A 313 -5.60 13.10 4.86
C PRO A 313 -4.37 12.94 5.74
N PHE A 314 -3.68 14.05 6.01
CA PHE A 314 -2.72 14.11 7.10
C PHE A 314 -3.46 14.15 8.44
N TYR A 315 -3.01 13.33 9.39
CA TYR A 315 -3.49 13.32 10.78
C TYR A 315 -2.47 13.96 11.71
N LEU A 316 -2.94 14.71 12.71
CA LEU A 316 -2.07 15.25 13.75
C LEU A 316 -1.57 14.12 14.64
N LEU A 317 -0.26 13.94 14.75
CA LEU A 317 0.37 12.86 15.52
C LEU A 317 1.02 13.37 16.82
N ASP A 318 1.60 14.56 16.78
CA ASP A 318 2.22 15.29 17.91
C ASP A 318 2.96 14.36 18.89
N THR A 319 3.95 13.63 18.36
CA THR A 319 4.66 12.59 19.11
C THR A 319 6.16 12.80 19.01
N TRP A 320 6.85 12.76 20.15
CA TRP A 320 8.32 12.83 20.22
C TRP A 320 8.92 11.43 20.17
N LEU A 321 9.98 11.29 19.38
CA LEU A 321 10.82 10.11 19.29
C LEU A 321 12.24 10.48 19.77
N GLU A 322 12.81 9.65 20.62
CA GLU A 322 14.17 9.80 21.11
C GLU A 322 15.16 9.00 20.22
N PRO A 323 16.48 9.29 20.28
CA PRO A 323 17.47 8.47 19.58
C PRO A 323 17.33 6.99 19.96
N GLY A 324 17.33 6.11 18.96
CA GLY A 324 17.13 4.68 19.12
C GLY A 324 15.66 4.22 19.07
N ASP A 325 14.68 5.13 19.17
CA ASP A 325 13.29 4.80 18.90
C ASP A 325 13.10 4.43 17.43
N ARG A 326 12.13 3.57 17.16
CA ARG A 326 11.73 3.18 15.81
C ARG A 326 10.32 3.67 15.52
N LEU A 327 10.13 4.28 14.38
CA LEU A 327 8.79 4.50 13.82
C LEU A 327 8.49 3.35 12.87
N GLU A 328 7.64 2.44 13.29
CA GLU A 328 7.23 1.26 12.52
C GLU A 328 5.88 1.51 11.84
N THR A 329 5.79 1.16 10.57
CA THR A 329 4.58 1.21 9.76
C THR A 329 4.22 -0.21 9.32
N THR A 330 2.98 -0.62 9.52
CA THR A 330 2.45 -1.92 9.13
C THR A 330 1.19 -1.76 8.31
N CYS A 331 1.16 -2.37 7.15
CA CYS A 331 -0.02 -2.43 6.29
C CYS A 331 -0.53 -3.86 6.17
N THR A 332 -1.85 -3.99 6.02
CA THR A 332 -2.50 -5.26 5.73
C THR A 332 -3.32 -5.11 4.46
N TRP A 333 -3.16 -6.06 3.54
CA TRP A 333 -3.87 -6.11 2.27
C TRP A 333 -4.68 -7.40 2.16
N LYS A 334 -5.74 -7.34 1.37
CA LYS A 334 -6.50 -8.50 0.93
C LYS A 334 -6.56 -8.50 -0.59
N ASN A 335 -5.92 -9.46 -1.22
CA ASN A 335 -5.94 -9.64 -2.66
C ASN A 335 -6.98 -10.71 -3.07
N PRO A 336 -8.16 -10.32 -3.57
CA PRO A 336 -9.16 -11.27 -4.06
C PRO A 336 -8.89 -11.73 -5.50
N GLY A 337 -7.90 -11.12 -6.17
CA GLY A 337 -7.56 -11.39 -7.57
C GLY A 337 -6.88 -12.74 -7.78
N THR A 338 -6.62 -13.06 -9.04
CA THR A 338 -5.94 -14.28 -9.47
C THR A 338 -4.44 -14.11 -9.69
N GLU A 339 -3.97 -12.87 -9.70
CA GLU A 339 -2.56 -12.52 -9.87
C GLU A 339 -2.00 -11.92 -8.58
N ALA A 340 -0.72 -12.14 -8.34
CA ALA A 340 -0.01 -11.48 -7.24
C ALA A 340 0.20 -10.00 -7.56
N VAL A 341 0.15 -9.14 -6.54
CA VAL A 341 0.36 -7.69 -6.66
C VAL A 341 1.62 -7.31 -5.89
N GLN A 342 2.57 -6.72 -6.58
CA GLN A 342 3.86 -6.31 -6.01
C GLN A 342 3.83 -4.86 -5.53
N MET A 343 4.87 -4.48 -4.77
CA MET A 343 5.14 -3.08 -4.45
C MET A 343 5.48 -2.30 -5.72
N GLY A 344 4.84 -1.17 -5.94
CA GLY A 344 5.08 -0.31 -7.09
C GLY A 344 4.24 0.96 -7.08
N GLU A 345 4.48 1.84 -8.05
CA GLU A 345 3.88 3.16 -8.13
C GLU A 345 2.55 3.19 -8.91
N ASP A 346 2.29 2.19 -9.75
CA ASP A 346 1.03 2.13 -10.53
C ASP A 346 -0.17 1.82 -9.59
N THR A 347 -1.34 2.35 -9.90
CA THR A 347 -2.57 2.12 -9.09
C THR A 347 -2.94 0.64 -8.96
N SER A 348 -2.48 -0.19 -9.90
CA SER A 348 -2.63 -1.65 -9.87
C SER A 348 -1.61 -2.36 -8.97
N ASP A 349 -0.52 -1.68 -8.61
CA ASP A 349 0.45 -2.14 -7.63
C ASP A 349 -0.02 -1.80 -6.21
N GLU A 350 0.82 -2.05 -5.20
CA GLU A 350 0.53 -1.68 -3.83
C GLU A 350 1.68 -0.90 -3.18
N MET A 351 1.32 -0.05 -2.21
CA MET A 351 2.26 0.71 -1.39
C MET A 351 1.92 0.60 0.09
N CYS A 352 2.88 0.96 0.94
CA CYS A 352 2.69 1.09 2.38
C CYS A 352 3.66 2.12 2.94
N PHE A 353 3.20 3.33 3.18
CA PHE A 353 4.03 4.39 3.76
C PHE A 353 3.25 5.24 4.75
N LEU A 354 3.95 5.75 5.77
CA LEU A 354 3.49 6.88 6.56
C LEU A 354 4.26 8.13 6.13
N PHE A 355 3.73 8.92 5.21
CA PHE A 355 4.34 10.21 4.86
C PHE A 355 4.21 11.16 6.04
N SER A 356 5.32 11.48 6.69
CA SER A 356 5.31 12.14 7.99
C SER A 356 6.08 13.45 7.98
N PHE A 357 5.45 14.53 8.42
CA PHE A 357 6.15 15.77 8.71
C PHE A 357 6.88 15.68 10.05
N VAL A 358 8.17 15.97 10.02
CA VAL A 358 9.06 15.88 11.18
C VAL A 358 9.93 17.11 11.34
N SER A 359 10.42 17.32 12.55
CA SER A 359 11.43 18.32 12.90
C SER A 359 12.45 17.69 13.86
N PRO A 360 13.77 17.93 13.67
CA PRO A 360 14.38 18.68 12.58
C PRO A 360 14.20 18.04 11.21
N ALA A 361 14.45 18.80 10.14
CA ALA A 361 14.36 18.28 8.79
C ALA A 361 15.37 17.15 8.56
N PRO A 362 14.96 15.98 8.07
CA PRO A 362 15.84 14.84 7.91
C PRO A 362 16.79 15.05 6.72
N LYS A 363 17.98 14.46 6.79
CA LYS A 363 18.95 14.48 5.69
C LYS A 363 18.55 13.55 4.53
N LYS A 364 17.69 12.57 4.80
CA LYS A 364 17.17 11.61 3.83
C LYS A 364 15.66 11.46 4.03
N ALA A 365 14.90 11.42 2.94
CA ALA A 365 13.45 11.27 2.98
C ALA A 365 13.02 9.83 3.32
N TYR A 366 13.74 8.86 2.79
CA TYR A 366 13.48 7.47 3.07
C TYR A 366 14.38 7.02 4.20
N CYS A 367 13.79 6.52 5.26
CA CYS A 367 14.49 5.75 6.24
C CYS A 367 14.03 4.30 6.13
N ASN A 368 14.99 3.49 5.84
CA ASN A 368 14.80 2.05 5.73
C ASN A 368 15.91 1.38 6.56
N ASP A 369 16.02 1.83 7.82
CA ASP A 369 16.93 1.19 8.74
C ASP A 369 16.32 -0.14 9.13
N PHE A 370 16.96 -1.20 8.70
CA PHE A 370 16.46 -2.54 8.94
C PHE A 370 16.90 -3.02 10.31
N LEU A 371 15.96 -3.15 11.22
CA LEU A 371 16.15 -3.84 12.49
C LEU A 371 15.12 -4.96 12.60
N ILE A 372 15.60 -6.17 12.78
CA ILE A 372 14.75 -7.31 13.05
C ILE A 372 14.22 -7.20 14.48
N PRO A 373 12.92 -7.01 14.71
CA PRO A 373 12.36 -7.01 16.05
C PRO A 373 12.61 -8.36 16.73
N ALA A 374 13.00 -8.35 18.01
CA ALA A 374 13.23 -9.59 18.76
C ALA A 374 11.95 -10.46 18.85
N ASP A 375 10.78 -9.81 18.81
CA ASP A 375 9.44 -10.40 18.83
C ASP A 375 8.82 -10.57 17.43
N ALA A 376 9.61 -10.38 16.36
CA ALA A 376 9.11 -10.53 15.01
C ALA A 376 8.39 -11.88 14.82
N ASP A 377 7.21 -11.85 14.26
CA ASP A 377 6.38 -13.02 13.97
C ASP A 377 5.87 -12.98 12.53
N VAL A 378 5.23 -14.02 12.09
CA VAL A 378 4.53 -14.10 10.82
C VAL A 378 3.04 -14.35 11.10
N ASP A 379 2.20 -13.55 10.48
CA ASP A 379 0.78 -13.80 10.50
C ASP A 379 0.48 -15.08 9.70
N TYR A 380 -0.22 -16.00 10.35
CA TYR A 380 -0.61 -17.26 9.75
C TYR A 380 -2.14 -17.35 9.73
N PHE A 381 -2.65 -17.45 8.53
CA PHE A 381 -4.06 -17.66 8.28
C PHE A 381 -4.20 -18.98 7.51
N PRO A 382 -4.87 -20.02 8.05
CA PRO A 382 -5.12 -21.23 7.28
C PRO A 382 -5.82 -20.88 5.96
N GLY A 383 -5.23 -21.29 4.85
CA GLY A 383 -5.77 -21.02 3.54
C GLY A 383 -6.96 -21.94 3.21
N GLU A 384 -7.73 -21.55 2.20
CA GLU A 384 -8.93 -22.27 1.77
C GLU A 384 -8.67 -23.74 1.36
N CYS A 385 -7.43 -24.04 0.93
CA CYS A 385 -7.04 -25.38 0.48
C CYS A 385 -6.68 -26.34 1.60
N SER A 386 -6.41 -25.82 2.79
CA SER A 386 -5.83 -26.63 3.87
C SER A 386 -6.86 -27.51 4.60
N GLY A 387 -8.12 -27.07 4.66
CA GLY A 387 -9.13 -27.68 5.52
C GLY A 387 -8.79 -27.61 7.02
N PHE A 388 -7.74 -26.87 7.39
CA PHE A 388 -7.34 -26.67 8.78
C PHE A 388 -8.27 -25.67 9.48
N LYS A 389 -8.44 -25.84 10.79
CA LYS A 389 -9.28 -24.93 11.57
C LYS A 389 -8.57 -23.58 11.73
N PRO A 390 -9.28 -22.44 11.55
CA PRO A 390 -8.69 -21.10 11.63
C PRO A 390 -8.07 -20.74 13.00
N ASP A 391 -8.50 -21.40 14.06
CA ASP A 391 -8.12 -21.15 15.44
C ASP A 391 -6.85 -21.87 15.90
N VAL A 392 -6.27 -22.72 15.05
CA VAL A 392 -5.03 -23.44 15.35
C VAL A 392 -3.84 -22.74 14.71
N LYS A 393 -3.11 -21.96 15.50
CA LYS A 393 -1.88 -21.31 15.05
C LYS A 393 -0.68 -22.25 15.28
N PRO A 394 0.00 -22.72 14.19
CA PRO A 394 1.19 -23.58 14.35
C PRO A 394 2.32 -22.87 15.11
N PRO A 395 3.23 -23.60 15.74
CA PRO A 395 4.38 -23.02 16.44
C PRO A 395 5.22 -22.12 15.54
N ARG A 396 5.70 -21.01 16.11
CA ARG A 396 6.64 -20.11 15.44
C ARG A 396 8.00 -20.80 15.33
N GLN A 397 8.57 -20.79 14.13
CA GLN A 397 9.91 -21.26 13.83
C GLN A 397 10.78 -20.08 13.39
N VAL A 398 12.05 -20.07 13.79
CA VAL A 398 13.03 -19.09 13.34
C VAL A 398 14.20 -19.83 12.73
N SER A 399 14.56 -19.46 11.53
CA SER A 399 15.67 -20.06 10.77
C SER A 399 16.55 -18.97 10.17
N LYS A 400 17.75 -19.33 9.78
CA LYS A 400 18.66 -18.47 9.02
C LYS A 400 18.56 -18.80 7.52
N ILE A 401 18.98 -17.85 6.70
CA ILE A 401 19.20 -18.07 5.27
C ILE A 401 20.41 -19.01 5.13
N GLU A 402 20.31 -19.96 4.23
CA GLU A 402 21.40 -20.87 3.90
C GLU A 402 22.04 -20.48 2.55
N PHE A 403 23.36 -20.66 2.48
CA PHE A 403 24.11 -20.38 1.26
C PHE A 403 24.78 -21.66 0.74
N GLY A 404 24.66 -21.92 -0.54
CA GLY A 404 25.38 -23.03 -1.18
C GLY A 404 24.51 -24.20 -1.59
N ALA A 405 24.86 -25.40 -1.14
CA ALA A 405 24.25 -26.63 -1.65
C ALA A 405 22.84 -26.87 -1.10
N LYS A 406 21.94 -27.25 -2.00
CA LYS A 406 20.60 -27.73 -1.65
C LYS A 406 20.68 -29.09 -0.94
N PRO A 407 19.69 -29.43 -0.11
CA PRO A 407 19.63 -30.75 0.50
C PRO A 407 19.49 -31.85 -0.56
N THR A 408 20.10 -33.01 -0.27
CA THR A 408 19.87 -34.21 -1.08
C THR A 408 18.52 -34.82 -0.67
N LEU A 409 17.57 -34.84 -1.60
CA LEU A 409 16.24 -35.35 -1.40
C LEU A 409 16.05 -36.62 -2.24
N THR A 410 15.65 -37.69 -1.62
CA THR A 410 15.61 -39.04 -2.24
C THR A 410 14.19 -39.54 -2.55
N GLY A 411 13.17 -38.73 -2.24
CA GLY A 411 11.79 -39.16 -2.36
C GLY A 411 11.37 -40.11 -1.24
N GLY A 412 10.52 -41.05 -1.57
CA GLY A 412 9.99 -42.06 -0.67
C GLY A 412 8.45 -42.11 -0.71
N SER A 413 7.89 -43.17 -0.20
CA SER A 413 6.43 -43.30 -0.04
C SER A 413 6.00 -42.41 1.11
N LEU A 414 5.12 -41.44 0.87
CA LEU A 414 4.57 -40.58 1.90
C LEU A 414 3.44 -41.28 2.64
N PRO A 415 3.63 -41.59 3.95
CA PRO A 415 2.54 -42.15 4.74
C PRO A 415 1.47 -41.09 4.98
N ASP A 416 0.21 -41.49 5.05
CA ASP A 416 -0.87 -40.61 5.44
C ASP A 416 -0.63 -40.05 6.83
N GLY A 417 -0.83 -38.73 7.01
CA GLY A 417 -0.65 -38.11 8.29
C GLY A 417 -0.63 -36.59 8.27
N ARG A 418 -0.56 -36.05 9.48
CA ARG A 418 -0.42 -34.61 9.72
C ARG A 418 1.03 -34.32 10.09
N TRP A 419 1.54 -33.21 9.61
CA TRP A 419 2.91 -32.78 9.76
C TRP A 419 2.97 -31.33 10.25
N GLU A 420 3.85 -31.04 11.18
CA GLU A 420 4.08 -29.70 11.70
C GLU A 420 5.41 -29.16 11.19
N LEU A 421 5.42 -27.91 10.71
CA LEU A 421 6.62 -27.25 10.26
C LEU A 421 7.58 -27.02 11.42
N THR A 422 8.83 -27.42 11.25
CA THR A 422 9.90 -27.23 12.22
C THR A 422 11.01 -26.32 11.70
N LYS A 423 11.11 -26.17 10.38
CA LYS A 423 12.10 -25.27 9.75
C LYS A 423 11.61 -24.87 8.37
N ALA A 424 11.81 -23.61 8.01
CA ALA A 424 11.76 -23.14 6.63
C ALA A 424 13.01 -22.31 6.36
N THR A 425 13.63 -22.48 5.20
CA THR A 425 14.81 -21.72 4.81
C THR A 425 14.82 -21.44 3.31
N LEU A 426 15.51 -20.38 2.90
CA LEU A 426 15.87 -20.13 1.51
C LEU A 426 17.31 -20.52 1.27
N VAL A 427 17.58 -21.16 0.15
CA VAL A 427 18.93 -21.51 -0.27
C VAL A 427 19.39 -20.54 -1.34
N LEU A 428 20.37 -19.71 -1.00
CA LEU A 428 20.91 -18.67 -1.87
C LEU A 428 22.24 -19.13 -2.51
N PRO A 429 22.56 -18.66 -3.70
CA PRO A 429 23.88 -18.87 -4.29
C PRO A 429 24.99 -18.31 -3.38
N VAL A 430 26.15 -18.95 -3.38
CA VAL A 430 27.27 -18.56 -2.50
C VAL A 430 27.74 -17.13 -2.75
N PHE A 431 27.64 -16.62 -3.99
CA PHE A 431 28.05 -15.25 -4.30
C PHE A 431 27.18 -14.19 -3.62
N ALA A 432 25.92 -14.49 -3.29
CA ALA A 432 25.04 -13.57 -2.58
C ALA A 432 25.47 -13.35 -1.10
N LYS A 433 26.36 -14.19 -0.57
CA LYS A 433 26.84 -14.08 0.83
C LYS A 433 27.55 -12.76 1.11
N GLY A 434 28.17 -12.14 0.11
CA GLY A 434 28.85 -10.84 0.26
C GLY A 434 27.91 -9.63 0.26
N GLU A 435 26.70 -9.80 -0.24
CA GLU A 435 25.71 -8.72 -0.37
C GLU A 435 24.65 -8.75 0.75
N LEU A 436 24.51 -9.89 1.42
CA LEU A 436 23.52 -10.10 2.47
C LEU A 436 24.20 -10.41 3.81
N ASN A 437 23.74 -9.78 4.87
CA ASN A 437 24.18 -10.13 6.22
C ASN A 437 23.41 -11.39 6.68
N GLY A 438 23.94 -12.56 6.36
CA GLY A 438 23.30 -13.84 6.67
C GLY A 438 23.28 -14.17 8.18
N GLU A 439 24.07 -13.47 9.00
CA GLU A 439 24.09 -13.69 10.45
C GLU A 439 22.92 -13.01 11.14
N THR A 440 22.53 -11.82 10.68
CA THR A 440 21.41 -11.06 11.22
C THR A 440 20.10 -11.38 10.50
N SER A 441 20.13 -11.82 9.22
CA SER A 441 18.94 -12.19 8.47
C SER A 441 18.21 -13.38 9.09
N GLN A 442 16.89 -13.30 9.16
CA GLN A 442 16.02 -14.32 9.74
C GLN A 442 14.88 -14.70 8.80
N ILE A 443 14.48 -15.96 8.89
CA ILE A 443 13.26 -16.48 8.32
C ILE A 443 12.36 -16.91 9.47
N ILE A 444 11.22 -16.25 9.61
CA ILE A 444 10.20 -16.59 10.59
C ILE A 444 9.11 -17.33 9.85
N SER A 445 8.73 -18.51 10.35
CA SER A 445 7.74 -19.34 9.66
C SER A 445 6.79 -20.02 10.63
N ARG A 446 5.60 -20.29 10.11
CA ARG A 446 4.58 -21.15 10.73
C ARG A 446 4.00 -22.02 9.64
N GLY A 447 3.60 -23.23 9.98
CA GLY A 447 2.96 -24.06 8.97
C GLY A 447 2.71 -25.48 9.39
N GLN A 448 1.95 -26.16 8.57
CA GLN A 448 1.61 -27.57 8.68
C GLN A 448 1.43 -28.16 7.28
N ALA A 449 1.52 -29.47 7.20
CA ALA A 449 1.24 -30.21 6.01
C ALA A 449 0.33 -31.39 6.32
N TRP A 450 -0.30 -31.92 5.29
CA TRP A 450 -1.13 -33.11 5.35
C TRP A 450 -0.84 -33.99 4.14
N THR A 451 -0.68 -35.28 4.39
CA THR A 451 -0.55 -36.29 3.35
C THR A 451 -1.69 -37.29 3.45
N SER A 452 -2.36 -37.57 2.36
CA SER A 452 -3.44 -38.58 2.33
C SER A 452 -3.67 -39.08 0.91
N GLY A 453 -3.60 -40.40 0.72
CA GLY A 453 -3.90 -41.06 -0.56
C GLY A 453 -3.05 -40.55 -1.72
N GLY A 454 -1.76 -40.25 -1.51
CA GLY A 454 -0.85 -39.70 -2.53
C GLY A 454 -1.01 -38.21 -2.82
N LYS A 455 -1.83 -37.50 -2.02
CA LYS A 455 -1.94 -36.04 -2.05
C LYS A 455 -1.05 -35.40 -0.99
N LEU A 456 -0.55 -34.22 -1.30
CA LEU A 456 0.15 -33.33 -0.36
C LEU A 456 -0.61 -32.01 -0.28
N THR A 457 -0.95 -31.62 0.95
CA THR A 457 -1.45 -30.29 1.26
C THR A 457 -0.40 -29.55 2.07
N LEU A 458 -0.01 -28.37 1.63
CA LEU A 458 0.88 -27.47 2.35
C LEU A 458 0.12 -26.20 2.73
N ASP A 459 0.29 -25.79 3.97
CA ASP A 459 -0.24 -24.54 4.49
C ASP A 459 0.83 -23.91 5.38
N THR A 460 1.53 -22.93 4.83
CA THR A 460 2.70 -22.32 5.44
C THR A 460 2.67 -20.82 5.26
N ALA A 461 3.11 -20.10 6.29
CA ALA A 461 3.43 -18.68 6.22
C ALA A 461 4.90 -18.48 6.53
N MET A 462 5.57 -17.60 5.81
CA MET A 462 6.98 -17.29 5.97
C MET A 462 7.21 -15.79 5.86
N ARG A 463 7.94 -15.22 6.81
CA ARG A 463 8.41 -13.84 6.79
C ARG A 463 9.91 -13.84 6.62
N LEU A 464 10.39 -13.13 5.62
CA LEU A 464 11.79 -12.97 5.30
C LEU A 464 12.24 -11.62 5.82
N LEU A 465 13.17 -11.62 6.75
CA LEU A 465 13.80 -10.45 7.33
C LEU A 465 15.28 -10.49 6.92
N ILE A 466 15.62 -9.82 5.83
CA ILE A 466 16.95 -9.89 5.23
C ILE A 466 17.63 -8.53 5.37
N GLU A 467 18.76 -8.50 6.02
CA GLU A 467 19.64 -7.32 6.08
C GLU A 467 20.63 -7.35 4.92
N VAL A 468 20.70 -6.25 4.18
CA VAL A 468 21.66 -6.06 3.08
C VAL A 468 22.89 -5.31 3.60
N SER A 469 24.06 -5.58 3.05
CA SER A 469 25.33 -5.04 3.53
C SER A 469 25.44 -3.52 3.61
N ASN A 470 24.55 -2.79 2.92
CA ASN A 470 24.46 -1.32 2.98
C ASN A 470 23.55 -0.78 4.09
N GLY A 471 23.05 -1.63 4.98
CA GLY A 471 22.13 -1.27 6.05
C GLY A 471 20.66 -1.20 5.65
N ALA A 472 20.33 -1.43 4.38
CA ALA A 472 18.96 -1.59 3.94
C ALA A 472 18.44 -2.99 4.33
N GLY A 473 17.13 -3.17 4.33
CA GLY A 473 16.54 -4.47 4.65
C GLY A 473 15.35 -4.80 3.76
N ILE A 474 15.09 -6.09 3.68
CA ILE A 474 13.92 -6.68 3.02
C ILE A 474 13.06 -7.29 4.12
N ASP A 475 11.83 -6.86 4.22
CA ASP A 475 10.80 -7.46 5.05
C ASP A 475 9.65 -7.86 4.14
N THR A 476 9.50 -9.14 3.89
CA THR A 476 8.46 -9.67 3.02
C THR A 476 7.83 -10.90 3.63
N MET A 477 6.54 -11.04 3.46
CA MET A 477 5.80 -12.21 3.88
C MET A 477 5.27 -12.98 2.67
N ASP A 478 5.14 -14.27 2.86
CA ASP A 478 4.53 -15.17 1.91
C ASP A 478 3.67 -16.19 2.62
N GLN A 479 2.55 -16.48 2.02
CA GLN A 479 1.66 -17.56 2.47
C GLN A 479 1.40 -18.51 1.32
N LEU A 480 1.60 -19.79 1.57
CA LEU A 480 1.31 -20.87 0.65
C LEU A 480 0.20 -21.72 1.24
N SER A 481 -0.95 -21.79 0.57
CA SER A 481 -2.01 -22.75 0.86
C SER A 481 -2.32 -23.49 -0.43
N ARG A 482 -1.91 -24.74 -0.51
CA ARG A 482 -2.03 -25.53 -1.73
C ARG A 482 -2.24 -27.00 -1.43
N SER A 483 -3.12 -27.65 -2.19
CA SER A 483 -3.37 -29.07 -2.17
C SER A 483 -3.28 -29.67 -3.56
N GLY A 484 -2.76 -30.87 -3.70
CA GLY A 484 -2.64 -31.54 -4.98
C GLY A 484 -2.08 -32.94 -4.92
N SER A 485 -2.21 -33.67 -6.01
CA SER A 485 -1.68 -35.03 -6.17
C SER A 485 -0.21 -34.98 -6.55
N LEU A 486 0.59 -35.88 -5.95
CA LEU A 486 2.00 -36.07 -6.25
C LEU A 486 2.17 -37.25 -7.21
N THR A 487 2.81 -36.99 -8.35
CA THR A 487 3.22 -38.03 -9.29
C THR A 487 4.74 -38.06 -9.35
N PRO A 488 5.42 -39.09 -8.83
CA PRO A 488 6.87 -39.20 -8.89
C PRO A 488 7.37 -39.14 -10.34
N THR A 489 8.50 -38.47 -10.55
CA THR A 489 9.20 -38.43 -11.84
C THR A 489 10.27 -39.54 -11.91
N ALA A 490 10.99 -39.63 -13.03
CA ALA A 490 12.14 -40.51 -13.14
C ALA A 490 13.34 -40.12 -12.27
N THR A 491 13.35 -38.86 -11.78
CA THR A 491 14.43 -38.35 -10.93
C THR A 491 14.11 -38.66 -9.47
N PRO A 492 14.97 -39.37 -8.73
CA PRO A 492 14.76 -39.63 -7.32
C PRO A 492 14.58 -38.33 -6.52
N GLY A 493 13.55 -38.31 -5.66
CA GLY A 493 13.22 -37.13 -4.85
C GLY A 493 12.48 -36.02 -5.58
N GLU A 494 12.04 -36.26 -6.81
CA GLU A 494 11.29 -35.30 -7.59
C GLU A 494 9.87 -35.82 -7.90
N ALA A 495 8.88 -34.94 -7.84
CA ALA A 495 7.52 -35.26 -8.22
C ALA A 495 6.86 -34.07 -8.95
N THR A 496 5.95 -34.38 -9.84
CA THR A 496 5.00 -33.40 -10.37
C THR A 496 3.85 -33.25 -9.36
N TRP A 497 3.66 -32.04 -8.88
CA TRP A 497 2.55 -31.68 -8.00
C TRP A 497 1.44 -31.04 -8.84
N THR A 498 0.39 -31.79 -9.05
CA THR A 498 -0.79 -31.35 -9.82
C THR A 498 -1.82 -30.80 -8.84
N PRO A 499 -2.05 -29.48 -8.81
CA PRO A 499 -2.94 -28.89 -7.81
C PRO A 499 -4.40 -29.23 -8.09
N ASP A 500 -5.15 -29.49 -7.03
CA ASP A 500 -6.61 -29.53 -7.00
C ASP A 500 -7.20 -28.31 -6.26
N CYS A 501 -6.33 -27.54 -5.58
CA CYS A 501 -6.65 -26.29 -4.92
C CYS A 501 -5.40 -25.41 -4.77
N GLY A 502 -5.55 -24.09 -4.89
CA GLY A 502 -4.48 -23.12 -4.63
C GLY A 502 -3.46 -22.94 -5.78
N GLY A 503 -3.85 -23.32 -6.98
CA GLY A 503 -3.03 -23.12 -8.19
C GLY A 503 -3.68 -23.78 -9.40
N ASP A 504 -3.34 -23.30 -10.59
CA ASP A 504 -3.94 -23.74 -11.86
C ASP A 504 -2.98 -24.58 -12.70
N THR A 505 -1.68 -24.60 -12.35
CA THR A 505 -0.64 -25.28 -13.11
C THR A 505 0.11 -26.31 -12.27
N ALA A 506 0.39 -27.46 -12.89
CA ALA A 506 1.28 -28.44 -12.28
C ALA A 506 2.69 -27.87 -12.19
N GLU A 507 3.36 -28.14 -11.08
CA GLU A 507 4.75 -27.74 -10.86
C GLU A 507 5.61 -28.90 -10.39
N THR A 508 6.90 -28.77 -10.59
CA THR A 508 7.87 -29.73 -10.08
C THR A 508 8.27 -29.34 -8.66
N LEU A 509 8.11 -30.27 -7.71
CA LEU A 509 8.68 -30.14 -6.38
C LEU A 509 9.68 -31.26 -6.12
N ARG A 510 10.59 -31.01 -5.18
CA ARG A 510 11.50 -32.03 -4.66
C ARG A 510 11.14 -32.34 -3.22
N TYR A 511 11.22 -33.62 -2.85
CA TYR A 511 10.93 -34.04 -1.48
C TYR A 511 11.79 -35.24 -1.06
N GLY A 512 11.87 -35.41 0.24
CA GLY A 512 12.52 -36.56 0.85
C GLY A 512 11.86 -36.89 2.19
N LEU A 513 11.76 -38.18 2.48
CA LEU A 513 11.27 -38.69 3.74
C LEU A 513 12.40 -39.44 4.46
N SER A 514 12.69 -39.06 5.69
CA SER A 514 13.67 -39.72 6.55
C SER A 514 13.05 -39.95 7.92
N GLY A 515 12.60 -41.19 8.19
CA GLY A 515 11.82 -41.50 9.37
C GLY A 515 10.53 -40.68 9.46
N GLU A 516 10.36 -39.93 10.53
CA GLU A 516 9.21 -39.04 10.77
C GLU A 516 9.45 -37.59 10.27
N VAL A 517 10.46 -37.38 9.40
CA VAL A 517 10.83 -36.05 8.89
C VAL A 517 10.55 -35.98 7.39
N LEU A 518 9.65 -35.10 6.98
CA LEU A 518 9.36 -34.76 5.59
C LEU A 518 10.06 -33.44 5.24
N THR A 519 10.88 -33.45 4.21
CA THR A 519 11.49 -32.24 3.64
C THR A 519 10.92 -31.99 2.25
N VAL A 520 10.48 -30.77 1.98
CA VAL A 520 9.90 -30.35 0.69
C VAL A 520 10.68 -29.14 0.21
N GLU A 521 11.15 -29.17 -1.04
CA GLU A 521 11.76 -28.04 -1.74
C GLU A 521 10.82 -27.57 -2.86
N LEU A 522 10.47 -26.30 -2.81
CA LEU A 522 9.69 -25.60 -3.83
C LEU A 522 10.52 -24.45 -4.41
N GLN A 523 10.26 -24.10 -5.66
CA GLN A 523 10.80 -22.88 -6.25
C GLN A 523 9.92 -21.70 -5.83
N LYS A 524 10.53 -20.73 -5.19
CA LYS A 524 9.85 -19.53 -4.72
C LYS A 524 10.36 -18.30 -5.45
N LYS A 525 9.44 -17.51 -5.95
CA LYS A 525 9.76 -16.21 -6.54
C LYS A 525 9.88 -15.17 -5.41
N VAL A 526 11.05 -14.57 -5.32
CA VAL A 526 11.32 -13.43 -4.43
C VAL A 526 11.80 -12.28 -5.32
N ASN A 527 10.97 -11.29 -5.54
CA ASN A 527 11.17 -10.26 -6.57
C ASN A 527 11.42 -10.88 -7.95
N GLN A 528 12.53 -10.48 -8.59
CA GLN A 528 12.95 -11.00 -9.89
C GLN A 528 13.69 -12.36 -9.81
N PHE A 529 13.95 -12.87 -8.60
CA PHE A 529 14.70 -14.10 -8.40
C PHE A 529 13.77 -15.27 -8.11
N THR A 530 14.07 -16.42 -8.69
CA THR A 530 13.46 -17.70 -8.31
C THR A 530 14.45 -18.47 -7.45
N LEU A 531 14.08 -18.70 -6.18
CA LEU A 531 14.95 -19.29 -5.17
C LEU A 531 14.34 -20.56 -4.60
N PRO A 532 15.17 -21.57 -4.27
CA PRO A 532 14.68 -22.74 -3.56
C PRO A 532 14.30 -22.41 -2.11
N ALA A 533 13.05 -22.67 -1.77
CA ALA A 533 12.56 -22.65 -0.41
C ALA A 533 12.44 -24.10 0.11
N VAL A 534 13.07 -24.38 1.22
CA VAL A 534 13.12 -25.72 1.83
C VAL A 534 12.34 -25.71 3.13
N TYR A 535 11.32 -26.56 3.20
CA TYR A 535 10.44 -26.74 4.35
C TYR A 535 10.69 -28.10 4.97
N THR A 536 10.88 -28.15 6.27
CA THR A 536 11.05 -29.38 7.02
C THR A 536 9.92 -29.55 8.02
N PHE A 537 9.26 -30.67 7.96
CA PHE A 537 8.11 -31.01 8.79
C PHE A 537 8.40 -32.27 9.59
N VAL A 538 7.81 -32.37 10.77
CA VAL A 538 7.83 -33.56 11.60
C VAL A 538 6.39 -34.09 11.74
N ARG A 539 6.24 -35.41 11.65
CA ARG A 539 4.95 -36.08 11.79
C ARG A 539 4.37 -35.94 13.19
N LYS A 540 3.06 -35.72 13.29
CA LYS A 540 2.31 -35.58 14.53
C LYS A 540 1.38 -36.79 14.77
#